data_17567337b2d4a3d1f64583413adb3697
#
_entry.id   17567337b2d4a3d1f64583413adb3697
#
_cell.length_a   1.000
_cell.length_b   1.000
_cell.length_c   1.000
_cell.angle_alpha   90.00
_cell.angle_beta   90.00
_cell.angle_gamma   90.00
#
_symmetry.space_group_name_H-M   'P 1'
#
loop_
_entity.id
_entity.type
_entity.pdbx_description
1 polymer ?
#
loop_
_entity_poly.entity_id
_entity_poly.type
_entity_poly.pdbx_seq_one_letter_code
_entity_poly.pdbx_strand_id
1 'polypeptide(L)'
;MAVSRGRRARAARRRKRRMTMVEHDLTSEQWAALQTAWGGCAYCGATDTLLQRDCVLAISRGGRYTLENVVPACRSCNTSKCNEEVTGWLRRKRLDERAFLLRYSELRLALPLSLVARSDAEP
;
A
#
# COMPACT_ATOMS: atom_id res chain seq x y z
N MET A 1 14.68 7.03 29.89
CA MET A 1 15.35 7.07 28.57
C MET A 1 15.68 5.68 28.04
N ALA A 2 16.32 4.82 28.83
CA ALA A 2 16.61 3.45 28.42
C ALA A 2 15.34 2.63 28.11
N VAL A 3 14.25 2.87 28.88
CA VAL A 3 12.97 2.20 28.68
C VAL A 3 12.36 2.57 27.33
N SER A 4 12.50 3.84 26.89
CA SER A 4 12.00 4.32 25.59
C SER A 4 12.69 3.60 24.43
N ARG A 5 14.01 3.47 24.49
CA ARG A 5 14.79 2.73 23.47
C ARG A 5 14.39 1.26 23.42
N GLY A 6 14.20 0.63 24.58
CA GLY A 6 13.77 -0.76 24.67
C GLY A 6 12.40 -0.98 24.04
N ARG A 7 11.45 -0.04 24.24
CA ARG A 7 10.12 -0.10 23.61
C ARG A 7 10.22 0.00 22.10
N ARG A 8 11.00 0.95 21.60
CA ARG A 8 11.17 1.13 20.15
C ARG A 8 11.80 -0.09 19.50
N ALA A 9 12.84 -0.66 20.14
CA ALA A 9 13.50 -1.85 19.64
C ALA A 9 12.54 -3.05 19.61
N ARG A 10 11.75 -3.23 20.66
CA ARG A 10 10.77 -4.33 20.71
C ARG A 10 9.67 -4.15 19.67
N ALA A 11 9.20 -2.91 19.49
CA ALA A 11 8.20 -2.61 18.47
C ALA A 11 8.73 -2.87 17.07
N ALA A 12 9.99 -2.49 16.79
CA ALA A 12 10.63 -2.74 15.51
C ALA A 12 10.80 -4.24 15.25
N ARG A 13 11.21 -5.01 16.27
CA ARG A 13 11.35 -6.46 16.14
C ARG A 13 9.99 -7.14 15.92
N ARG A 14 8.94 -6.70 16.60
CA ARG A 14 7.58 -7.23 16.40
C ARG A 14 7.09 -6.94 14.99
N ARG A 15 7.35 -5.73 14.48
CA ARG A 15 7.00 -5.36 13.12
C ARG A 15 7.74 -6.22 12.10
N LYS A 16 9.04 -6.38 12.27
CA LYS A 16 9.86 -7.21 11.39
C LYS A 16 9.39 -8.66 11.41
N ARG A 17 9.08 -9.19 12.59
CA ARG A 17 8.58 -10.55 12.74
C ARG A 17 7.22 -10.73 12.05
N ARG A 18 6.31 -9.77 12.21
CA ARG A 18 5.02 -9.79 11.50
C ARG A 18 5.21 -9.79 10.00
N MET A 19 6.12 -8.96 9.50
CA MET A 19 6.40 -8.89 8.08
C MET A 19 6.96 -10.18 7.52
N THR A 20 7.77 -10.90 8.29
CA THR A 20 8.30 -12.19 7.85
C THR A 20 7.27 -13.31 7.90
N MET A 21 6.22 -13.15 8.70
CA MET A 21 5.16 -14.16 8.84
C MET A 21 4.01 -13.97 7.86
N VAL A 22 3.92 -12.83 7.16
CA VAL A 22 2.88 -12.60 6.15
C VAL A 22 3.45 -12.87 4.76
N GLU A 23 2.57 -13.17 3.83
CA GLU A 23 2.95 -13.36 2.45
C GLU A 23 3.41 -12.05 1.84
N HIS A 24 4.61 -12.06 1.31
CA HIS A 24 5.18 -10.94 0.57
C HIS A 24 5.27 -11.34 -0.89
N ASP A 25 4.11 -11.47 -1.52
CA ASP A 25 4.03 -11.93 -2.89
C ASP A 25 3.99 -10.80 -3.92
N LEU A 26 4.09 -9.56 -3.48
CA LEU A 26 4.12 -8.43 -4.40
C LEU A 26 5.46 -8.40 -5.14
N THR A 27 5.42 -8.68 -6.44
CA THR A 27 6.61 -8.68 -7.29
C THR A 27 6.95 -7.27 -7.75
N SER A 28 8.17 -7.09 -8.25
CA SER A 28 8.59 -5.82 -8.86
C SER A 28 7.73 -5.47 -10.07
N GLU A 29 7.33 -6.47 -10.85
CA GLU A 29 6.45 -6.28 -12.00
C GLU A 29 5.07 -5.79 -11.57
N GLN A 30 4.50 -6.40 -10.53
CA GLN A 30 3.22 -5.97 -9.98
C GLN A 30 3.29 -4.55 -9.43
N TRP A 31 4.38 -4.22 -8.75
CA TRP A 31 4.60 -2.86 -8.23
C TRP A 31 4.66 -1.83 -9.37
N ALA A 32 5.39 -2.15 -10.43
CA ALA A 32 5.45 -1.28 -11.60
C ALA A 32 4.07 -1.09 -12.24
N ALA A 33 3.29 -2.17 -12.33
CA ALA A 33 1.93 -2.11 -12.87
C ALA A 33 1.01 -1.23 -12.01
N LEU A 34 1.12 -1.33 -10.68
CA LEU A 34 0.37 -0.48 -9.76
C LEU A 34 0.71 0.99 -9.95
N GLN A 35 1.99 1.34 -10.06
CA GLN A 35 2.41 2.72 -10.26
C GLN A 35 1.87 3.27 -11.58
N THR A 36 1.94 2.50 -12.64
CA THR A 36 1.41 2.90 -13.96
C THR A 36 -0.10 3.08 -13.91
N ALA A 37 -0.81 2.14 -13.30
CA ALA A 37 -2.27 2.17 -13.25
C ALA A 37 -2.81 3.34 -12.44
N TRP A 38 -2.20 3.66 -11.31
CA TRP A 38 -2.61 4.79 -10.49
C TRP A 38 -2.15 6.13 -11.06
N GLY A 39 -1.00 6.16 -11.72
CA GLY A 39 -0.48 7.37 -12.34
C GLY A 39 0.05 8.42 -11.36
N GLY A 40 0.22 8.05 -10.09
CA GLY A 40 0.68 8.94 -9.03
C GLY A 40 0.26 8.40 -7.68
N CYS A 41 0.32 9.25 -6.67
CA CYS A 41 -0.13 8.87 -5.33
C CYS A 41 -1.62 8.52 -5.35
N ALA A 42 -1.96 7.34 -4.86
CA ALA A 42 -3.33 6.84 -4.84
C ALA A 42 -4.27 7.74 -4.02
N TYR A 43 -3.73 8.43 -3.04
CA TYR A 43 -4.53 9.23 -2.10
C TYR A 43 -4.65 10.70 -2.50
N CYS A 44 -3.55 11.36 -2.83
CA CYS A 44 -3.56 12.79 -3.14
C CYS A 44 -3.31 13.13 -4.61
N GLY A 45 -2.92 12.14 -5.41
CA GLY A 45 -2.69 12.32 -6.84
C GLY A 45 -1.34 12.94 -7.22
N ALA A 46 -0.43 13.14 -6.27
CA ALA A 46 0.88 13.73 -6.56
C ALA A 46 1.65 12.87 -7.57
N THR A 47 2.22 13.52 -8.60
CA THR A 47 2.90 12.83 -9.70
C THR A 47 4.42 13.04 -9.71
N ASP A 48 4.90 14.12 -9.12
CA ASP A 48 6.32 14.53 -9.20
C ASP A 48 7.10 14.09 -7.96
N THR A 49 6.87 12.87 -7.51
CA THR A 49 7.50 12.37 -6.29
C THR A 49 7.73 10.87 -6.39
N LEU A 50 8.70 10.38 -5.65
CA LEU A 50 8.88 8.95 -5.50
C LEU A 50 7.70 8.37 -4.74
N LEU A 51 7.19 7.24 -5.22
CA LEU A 51 6.05 6.57 -4.61
C LEU A 51 6.52 5.39 -3.78
N GLN A 52 5.87 5.22 -2.64
CA GLN A 52 6.15 4.15 -1.69
C GLN A 52 5.02 3.14 -1.71
N ARG A 53 5.33 1.90 -1.36
CA ARG A 53 4.33 0.85 -1.23
C ARG A 53 3.58 1.05 0.07
N ASP A 54 2.28 1.30 -0.01
CA ASP A 54 1.44 1.44 1.18
C ASP A 54 0.36 0.38 1.18
N CYS A 55 0.18 -0.29 2.32
CA CYS A 55 -0.90 -1.25 2.50
C CYS A 55 -2.18 -0.50 2.87
N VAL A 56 -3.23 -0.65 2.07
CA VAL A 56 -4.54 -0.04 2.36
C VAL A 56 -5.04 -0.53 3.71
N LEU A 57 -5.03 -1.86 3.92
CA LEU A 57 -5.21 -2.44 5.24
C LEU A 57 -3.83 -2.69 5.83
N ALA A 58 -3.51 -2.03 6.93
CA ALA A 58 -2.19 -2.09 7.55
C ALA A 58 -1.83 -3.53 7.96
N ILE A 59 -0.53 -3.86 7.89
CA ILE A 59 -0.03 -5.18 8.31
C ILE A 59 -0.42 -5.46 9.76
N SER A 60 -0.36 -4.44 10.63
CA SER A 60 -0.76 -4.56 12.02
C SER A 60 -2.25 -4.90 12.22
N ARG A 61 -3.06 -4.73 11.19
CA ARG A 61 -4.49 -5.04 11.19
C ARG A 61 -4.83 -6.26 10.34
N GLY A 62 -3.83 -7.05 9.95
CA GLY A 62 -4.02 -8.25 9.14
C GLY A 62 -3.81 -8.08 7.65
N GLY A 63 -3.38 -6.91 7.21
CA GLY A 63 -3.07 -6.68 5.80
C GLY A 63 -1.81 -7.39 5.36
N ARG A 64 -1.67 -7.61 4.05
CA ARG A 64 -0.53 -8.28 3.44
C ARG A 64 0.02 -7.45 2.28
N TYR A 65 1.29 -7.65 1.98
CA TYR A 65 1.91 -7.05 0.80
C TYR A 65 1.51 -7.82 -0.45
N THR A 66 0.29 -7.60 -0.89
CA THR A 66 -0.27 -8.27 -2.06
C THR A 66 -0.73 -7.24 -3.09
N LEU A 67 -0.91 -7.69 -4.32
CA LEU A 67 -1.42 -6.83 -5.41
C LEU A 67 -2.75 -6.16 -5.04
N GLU A 68 -3.60 -6.86 -4.29
CA GLU A 68 -4.94 -6.37 -3.92
C GLU A 68 -4.91 -5.36 -2.78
N ASN A 69 -3.82 -5.29 -2.02
CA ASN A 69 -3.76 -4.46 -0.81
C ASN A 69 -2.73 -3.34 -0.87
N VAL A 70 -1.85 -3.35 -1.86
CA VAL A 70 -0.80 -2.33 -1.98
C VAL A 70 -1.21 -1.26 -2.99
N VAL A 71 -0.99 -0.01 -2.63
CA VAL A 71 -1.16 1.13 -3.53
C VAL A 71 0.09 2.01 -3.48
N PRO A 72 0.38 2.75 -4.57
CA PRO A 72 1.47 3.72 -4.51
C PRO A 72 1.02 4.94 -3.71
N ALA A 73 1.88 5.38 -2.81
CA ALA A 73 1.60 6.56 -1.98
C ALA A 73 2.84 7.44 -1.91
N CYS A 74 2.63 8.76 -1.94
CA CYS A 74 3.74 9.67 -1.70
C CYS A 74 4.16 9.60 -0.23
N ARG A 75 5.38 10.02 0.06
CA ARG A 75 5.93 9.95 1.41
C ARG A 75 5.03 10.66 2.43
N SER A 76 4.51 11.83 2.05
CA SER A 76 3.66 12.63 2.93
C SER A 76 2.39 11.88 3.33
N CYS A 77 1.68 11.31 2.35
CA CYS A 77 0.47 10.54 2.62
C CYS A 77 0.77 9.27 3.40
N ASN A 78 1.81 8.55 3.02
CA ASN A 78 2.18 7.30 3.69
C ASN A 78 2.53 7.54 5.16
N THR A 79 3.32 8.57 5.44
CA THR A 79 3.69 8.92 6.81
C THR A 79 2.48 9.37 7.62
N SER A 80 1.63 10.21 7.03
CA SER A 80 0.42 10.72 7.69
C SER A 80 -0.57 9.62 8.02
N LYS A 81 -0.81 8.72 7.06
CA LYS A 81 -1.78 7.63 7.23
C LYS A 81 -1.31 6.62 8.28
N CYS A 82 -0.04 6.26 8.24
CA CYS A 82 0.55 5.28 9.16
C CYS A 82 -0.32 4.01 9.20
N ASN A 83 -0.82 3.63 10.39
CA ASN A 83 -1.65 2.44 10.57
C ASN A 83 -3.14 2.76 10.70
N GLU A 84 -3.55 3.99 10.37
CA GLU A 84 -4.95 4.38 10.46
C GLU A 84 -5.80 3.63 9.44
N GLU A 85 -7.07 3.48 9.77
CA GLU A 85 -8.06 2.96 8.83
C GLU A 85 -8.20 3.97 7.68
N VAL A 86 -8.17 3.50 6.44
CA VAL A 86 -8.00 4.35 5.26
C VAL A 86 -9.14 5.36 5.09
N THR A 87 -10.39 4.94 5.26
CA THR A 87 -11.52 5.85 5.00
C THR A 87 -11.61 6.95 6.04
N GLY A 88 -11.38 6.63 7.31
CA GLY A 88 -11.33 7.62 8.38
C GLY A 88 -10.21 8.62 8.17
N TRP A 89 -9.04 8.14 7.77
CA TRP A 89 -7.90 9.01 7.48
C TRP A 89 -8.17 9.93 6.29
N LEU A 90 -8.74 9.39 5.21
CA LEU A 90 -9.08 10.19 4.02
C LEU A 90 -10.05 11.33 4.36
N ARG A 91 -11.08 11.04 5.17
CA ARG A 91 -12.05 12.04 5.62
C ARG A 91 -11.38 13.12 6.47
N ARG A 92 -10.53 12.71 7.40
CA ARG A 92 -9.81 13.63 8.27
C ARG A 92 -8.91 14.56 7.47
N LYS A 93 -8.27 14.04 6.44
CA LYS A 93 -7.37 14.82 5.57
C LYS A 93 -8.12 15.58 4.47
N ARG A 94 -9.44 15.41 4.39
CA ARG A 94 -10.28 16.03 3.36
C ARG A 94 -9.84 15.66 1.95
N LEU A 95 -9.39 14.43 1.78
CA LEU A 95 -9.08 13.86 0.48
C LEU A 95 -10.32 13.22 -0.12
N ASP A 96 -10.28 12.95 -1.43
CA ASP A 96 -11.43 12.41 -2.15
C ASP A 96 -11.58 10.91 -1.90
N GLU A 97 -12.30 10.56 -0.84
CA GLU A 97 -12.56 9.17 -0.45
C GLU A 97 -13.28 8.39 -1.56
N ARG A 98 -14.27 9.02 -2.17
CA ARG A 98 -15.05 8.35 -3.22
C ARG A 98 -14.19 8.01 -4.44
N ALA A 99 -13.40 8.96 -4.90
CA ALA A 99 -12.52 8.74 -6.04
C ALA A 99 -11.51 7.63 -5.75
N PHE A 100 -10.94 7.62 -4.55
CA PHE A 100 -10.02 6.57 -4.13
C PHE A 100 -10.69 5.20 -4.15
N LEU A 101 -11.85 5.07 -3.51
CA LEU A 101 -12.54 3.79 -3.40
C LEU A 101 -12.98 3.24 -4.75
N LEU A 102 -13.48 4.11 -5.64
CA LEU A 102 -13.86 3.69 -6.99
C LEU A 102 -12.66 3.17 -7.76
N ARG A 103 -11.57 3.92 -7.76
CA ARG A 103 -10.35 3.52 -8.48
C ARG A 103 -9.75 2.25 -7.89
N TYR A 104 -9.70 2.17 -6.58
CA TYR A 104 -9.19 0.99 -5.89
C TYR A 104 -9.98 -0.26 -6.26
N SER A 105 -11.31 -0.17 -6.25
CA SER A 105 -12.19 -1.28 -6.63
C SER A 105 -11.97 -1.72 -8.08
N GLU A 106 -11.87 -0.75 -9.00
CA GLU A 106 -11.62 -1.03 -10.42
C GLU A 106 -10.29 -1.78 -10.60
N LEU A 107 -9.23 -1.30 -9.97
CA LEU A 107 -7.90 -1.86 -10.16
C LEU A 107 -7.73 -3.22 -9.48
N ARG A 108 -8.40 -3.45 -8.35
CA ARG A 108 -8.39 -4.76 -7.70
C ARG A 108 -8.95 -5.85 -8.61
N LEU A 109 -9.91 -5.52 -9.45
CA LEU A 109 -10.50 -6.47 -10.37
C LEU A 109 -9.69 -6.59 -11.66
N ALA A 110 -9.22 -5.46 -12.19
CA ALA A 110 -8.59 -5.40 -13.51
C ALA A 110 -7.14 -5.88 -13.53
N LEU A 111 -6.33 -5.48 -12.53
CA LEU A 111 -4.90 -5.75 -12.55
C LEU A 111 -4.52 -7.23 -12.48
N PRO A 112 -5.13 -8.05 -11.62
CA PRO A 112 -4.79 -9.48 -11.59
C PRO A 112 -5.07 -10.16 -12.92
N LEU A 113 -6.19 -9.83 -13.57
CA LEU A 113 -6.54 -10.40 -14.87
C LEU A 113 -5.57 -9.97 -15.96
N SER A 114 -5.18 -8.70 -15.97
CA SER A 114 -4.23 -8.15 -16.92
C SER A 114 -2.86 -8.82 -16.80
N LEU A 115 -2.36 -9.05 -15.61
CA LEU A 115 -1.06 -9.68 -15.37
C LEU A 115 -1.07 -11.16 -15.74
N VAL A 116 -2.16 -11.86 -15.44
CA VAL A 116 -2.33 -13.26 -15.87
C VAL A 116 -2.33 -13.36 -17.39
N ALA A 117 -3.04 -12.46 -18.08
CA ALA A 117 -3.07 -12.44 -19.55
C ALA A 117 -1.68 -12.22 -20.15
N ARG A 118 -0.85 -11.37 -19.52
CA ARG A 118 0.53 -11.16 -19.95
C ARG A 118 1.39 -12.41 -19.79
N SER A 119 1.25 -13.09 -18.66
CA SER A 119 1.97 -14.33 -18.40
C SER A 119 1.62 -15.41 -19.43
N ASP A 120 0.34 -15.52 -19.79
CA ASP A 120 -0.13 -16.47 -20.79
C ASP A 120 0.32 -16.11 -22.21
N ALA A 121 0.56 -14.83 -22.47
CA ALA A 121 1.00 -14.35 -23.79
C ALA A 121 2.48 -14.56 -24.03
N GLU A 122 3.29 -14.75 -23.00
CA GLU A 122 4.72 -15.01 -23.13
C GLU A 122 4.98 -16.52 -23.30
N PRO A 123 5.66 -16.93 -24.40
CA PRO A 123 5.97 -18.32 -24.62
C PRO A 123 7.01 -18.87 -23.67
#